data_e394412acc63b697a4ad6712730d59b6
#
_entry.id   e394412acc63b697a4ad6712730d59b6
#
_cell.length_a   1.000
_cell.length_b   1.000
_cell.length_c   1.000
_cell.angle_alpha   90.00
_cell.angle_beta   90.00
_cell.angle_gamma   90.00
#
_symmetry.space_group_name_H-M   'P 1'
#
loop_
_entity.id
_entity.type
_entity.pdbx_description
1 polymer ?
#
loop_
_entity_poly.entity_id
_entity_poly.type
_entity_poly.pdbx_seq_one_letter_code
_entity_poly.pdbx_strand_id
1 'polypeptide(L)'
;MNWKKHQLPLVLLLVIVAYSCASMGTPDGGPYDELPPKFVGSTPRMYAVNAKNKKLELEFDEYIKLEKAAEKVVVSPPQLDQPEIKVVGKKVVVELLDTLKPTTTYTIDFSDAIVDNNEGNPMGHFTYSFSTGEVIDTMEVSGTVLNASDLEPIKGILVGLYQNLSDTAFSTLPFDRVSRTDSRGHFSIRGIAP
;
A
#
# COMPACT_ATOMS: atom_id res chain seq x y z
N MET A 1 37.05 36.20 -63.37
CA MET A 1 36.34 35.08 -62.73
C MET A 1 36.05 35.45 -61.32
N ASN A 2 34.77 35.81 -60.97
CA ASN A 2 34.36 36.48 -59.74
C ASN A 2 34.08 35.46 -58.56
N TRP A 3 35.10 34.83 -58.07
CA TRP A 3 34.97 33.85 -56.96
C TRP A 3 34.58 34.44 -55.63
N LYS A 4 34.88 35.71 -55.39
CA LYS A 4 34.57 36.42 -54.12
C LYS A 4 33.08 36.68 -53.91
N LYS A 5 32.24 36.72 -54.95
CA LYS A 5 30.79 37.01 -54.83
C LYS A 5 29.94 35.84 -54.26
N HIS A 6 30.44 34.60 -54.36
CA HIS A 6 29.69 33.44 -53.86
C HIS A 6 30.13 32.96 -52.48
N GLN A 7 31.25 33.50 -51.95
CA GLN A 7 31.71 33.15 -50.60
C GLN A 7 30.96 33.90 -49.49
N LEU A 8 30.49 35.11 -49.73
CA LEU A 8 29.77 35.89 -48.77
C LEU A 8 28.43 35.27 -48.32
N PRO A 9 27.54 34.77 -49.20
CA PRO A 9 26.31 34.11 -48.81
C PRO A 9 26.57 32.76 -48.14
N LEU A 10 27.64 32.03 -48.52
CA LEU A 10 27.99 30.76 -47.88
C LEU A 10 28.46 30.94 -46.43
N VAL A 11 29.27 31.97 -46.15
CA VAL A 11 29.73 32.35 -44.82
C VAL A 11 28.55 32.83 -43.97
N LEU A 12 27.63 33.61 -44.57
CA LEU A 12 26.42 34.05 -43.82
C LEU A 12 25.51 32.91 -43.45
N LEU A 13 25.34 31.91 -44.34
CA LEU A 13 24.58 30.67 -44.08
C LEU A 13 25.23 29.87 -42.95
N LEU A 14 26.55 29.77 -42.93
CA LEU A 14 27.29 29.00 -41.91
C LEU A 14 27.19 29.65 -40.53
N VAL A 15 27.17 30.98 -40.47
CA VAL A 15 26.97 31.76 -39.24
C VAL A 15 25.54 31.59 -38.69
N ILE A 16 24.52 31.54 -39.57
CA ILE A 16 23.12 31.34 -39.15
C ILE A 16 22.94 29.92 -38.58
N VAL A 17 23.59 28.91 -39.17
CA VAL A 17 23.52 27.52 -38.63
C VAL A 17 24.27 27.40 -37.32
N ALA A 18 25.35 28.15 -37.10
CA ALA A 18 26.10 28.15 -35.82
C ALA A 18 25.35 28.82 -34.64
N TYR A 19 24.42 29.75 -34.94
CA TYR A 19 23.58 30.36 -33.92
C TYR A 19 22.30 29.58 -33.58
N SER A 20 22.02 28.46 -34.27
CA SER A 20 20.91 27.56 -33.93
C SER A 20 21.29 26.63 -32.77
N CYS A 21 21.68 27.22 -31.62
CA CYS A 21 21.71 26.51 -30.37
C CYS A 21 20.25 26.34 -29.90
N ALA A 22 19.67 25.18 -30.18
CA ALA A 22 18.49 24.76 -29.45
C ALA A 22 18.88 24.61 -27.96
N SER A 23 18.49 25.57 -27.14
CA SER A 23 18.53 25.38 -25.68
C SER A 23 17.53 24.28 -25.35
N MET A 24 18.03 23.10 -25.01
CA MET A 24 17.21 22.09 -24.36
C MET A 24 16.85 22.66 -22.99
N GLY A 25 15.66 23.27 -22.88
CA GLY A 25 15.07 23.57 -21.59
C GLY A 25 14.86 22.23 -20.90
N THR A 26 15.57 21.99 -19.80
CA THR A 26 15.16 20.98 -18.84
C THR A 26 13.75 21.37 -18.43
N PRO A 27 12.74 20.48 -18.58
CA PRO A 27 11.44 20.77 -18.03
C PRO A 27 11.63 20.96 -16.53
N ASP A 28 11.41 22.19 -16.05
CA ASP A 28 11.26 22.44 -14.62
C ASP A 28 10.07 21.60 -14.18
N GLY A 29 10.31 20.60 -13.34
CA GLY A 29 9.24 19.82 -12.73
C GLY A 29 8.21 20.77 -12.13
N GLY A 30 6.94 20.39 -12.16
CA GLY A 30 5.89 21.15 -11.48
C GLY A 30 6.22 21.36 -9.99
N PRO A 31 5.42 22.14 -9.27
CA PRO A 31 5.59 22.27 -7.82
C PRO A 31 5.58 20.87 -7.19
N TYR A 32 6.46 20.69 -6.21
CA TYR A 32 6.59 19.44 -5.46
C TYR A 32 5.24 19.11 -4.81
N ASP A 33 4.73 17.88 -5.01
CA ASP A 33 3.49 17.43 -4.39
C ASP A 33 3.78 16.89 -2.98
N GLU A 34 3.16 17.51 -1.98
CA GLU A 34 3.26 17.09 -0.57
C GLU A 34 2.01 16.33 -0.10
N LEU A 35 1.03 16.14 -0.98
CA LEU A 35 -0.21 15.46 -0.61
C LEU A 35 -0.06 13.94 -0.70
N PRO A 36 -0.57 13.20 0.28
CA PRO A 36 -0.60 11.75 0.21
C PRO A 36 -1.76 11.27 -0.69
N PRO A 37 -1.65 10.05 -1.26
CA PRO A 37 -2.72 9.44 -2.02
C PRO A 37 -3.98 9.26 -1.18
N LYS A 38 -5.14 9.40 -1.81
CA LYS A 38 -6.44 9.24 -1.17
C LYS A 38 -7.17 8.04 -1.75
N PHE A 39 -7.79 7.27 -0.87
CA PHE A 39 -8.66 6.16 -1.25
C PHE A 39 -9.94 6.71 -1.91
N VAL A 40 -10.24 6.22 -3.13
CA VAL A 40 -11.42 6.62 -3.92
C VAL A 40 -12.52 5.57 -3.81
N GLY A 41 -12.17 4.30 -3.86
CA GLY A 41 -13.15 3.23 -3.82
C GLY A 41 -12.52 1.84 -3.93
N SER A 42 -13.38 0.80 -3.88
CA SER A 42 -12.91 -0.59 -3.98
C SER A 42 -13.96 -1.52 -4.57
N THR A 43 -13.49 -2.67 -5.06
CA THR A 43 -14.34 -3.79 -5.48
C THR A 43 -13.82 -5.07 -4.80
N PRO A 44 -14.63 -5.71 -3.92
CA PRO A 44 -15.90 -5.25 -3.35
C PRO A 44 -15.77 -3.90 -2.63
N ARG A 45 -16.88 -3.21 -2.38
CA ARG A 45 -16.83 -1.96 -1.62
C ARG A 45 -16.31 -2.20 -0.22
N MET A 46 -15.66 -1.21 0.36
CA MET A 46 -15.28 -1.24 1.77
C MET A 46 -16.50 -1.53 2.65
N TYR A 47 -16.34 -2.43 3.62
CA TYR A 47 -17.40 -2.96 4.48
C TYR A 47 -18.52 -3.71 3.72
N ALA A 48 -18.24 -4.25 2.52
CA ALA A 48 -19.18 -5.13 1.84
C ALA A 48 -19.45 -6.38 2.69
N VAL A 49 -20.70 -6.83 2.68
CA VAL A 49 -21.14 -8.07 3.30
C VAL A 49 -21.50 -9.11 2.24
N ASN A 50 -21.59 -10.38 2.62
CA ASN A 50 -21.83 -11.50 1.72
C ASN A 50 -20.85 -11.56 0.53
N ALA A 51 -19.63 -11.07 0.73
CA ALA A 51 -18.61 -11.02 -0.30
C ALA A 51 -18.07 -12.44 -0.58
N LYS A 52 -17.97 -12.79 -1.87
CA LYS A 52 -17.47 -14.08 -2.34
C LYS A 52 -16.16 -13.94 -3.12
N ASN A 53 -15.75 -12.72 -3.39
CA ASN A 53 -14.61 -12.42 -4.21
C ASN A 53 -13.32 -12.61 -3.41
N LYS A 54 -12.41 -13.40 -3.96
CA LYS A 54 -11.04 -13.55 -3.45
C LYS A 54 -10.13 -12.44 -3.99
N LYS A 55 -10.50 -11.83 -5.11
CA LYS A 55 -9.80 -10.73 -5.72
C LYS A 55 -10.44 -9.41 -5.31
N LEU A 56 -9.62 -8.51 -4.78
CA LEU A 56 -10.00 -7.21 -4.26
C LEU A 56 -9.22 -6.14 -5.02
N GLU A 57 -9.90 -5.07 -5.41
CA GLU A 57 -9.28 -3.92 -6.08
C GLU A 57 -9.54 -2.66 -5.25
N LEU A 58 -8.50 -1.96 -4.88
CA LEU A 58 -8.54 -0.71 -4.10
C LEU A 58 -8.05 0.41 -5.00
N GLU A 59 -8.84 1.44 -5.24
CA GLU A 59 -8.54 2.54 -6.17
C GLU A 59 -8.20 3.83 -5.43
N PHE A 60 -7.19 4.54 -5.94
CA PHE A 60 -6.68 5.79 -5.38
C PHE A 60 -6.76 6.92 -6.41
N ASP A 61 -6.71 8.16 -5.96
CA ASP A 61 -6.82 9.35 -6.81
C ASP A 61 -5.57 9.59 -7.67
N GLU A 62 -4.43 8.96 -7.31
CA GLU A 62 -3.15 9.08 -8.01
C GLU A 62 -2.42 7.75 -8.19
N TYR A 63 -1.28 7.78 -8.89
CA TYR A 63 -0.40 6.62 -9.03
C TYR A 63 0.31 6.33 -7.71
N ILE A 64 0.28 5.08 -7.30
CA ILE A 64 0.81 4.62 -6.01
C ILE A 64 1.89 3.56 -6.19
N LYS A 65 2.68 3.35 -5.15
CA LYS A 65 3.54 2.17 -4.97
C LYS A 65 3.36 1.61 -3.56
N LEU A 66 3.74 0.36 -3.37
CA LEU A 66 3.76 -0.28 -2.06
C LEU A 66 5.20 -0.42 -1.57
N GLU A 67 5.48 0.17 -0.43
CA GLU A 67 6.77 0.04 0.23
C GLU A 67 6.76 -1.10 1.23
N LYS A 68 7.68 -2.06 1.04
CA LYS A 68 7.88 -3.21 1.93
C LYS A 68 6.56 -3.96 2.22
N ALA A 69 5.75 -4.21 1.17
CA ALA A 69 4.44 -4.84 1.32
C ALA A 69 4.50 -6.16 2.12
N ALA A 70 5.49 -7.01 1.88
CA ALA A 70 5.65 -8.27 2.59
C ALA A 70 5.89 -8.12 4.11
N GLU A 71 6.44 -6.98 4.54
CA GLU A 71 6.69 -6.70 5.96
C GLU A 71 5.54 -5.96 6.63
N LYS A 72 4.84 -5.08 5.87
CA LYS A 72 3.87 -4.15 6.41
C LYS A 72 2.42 -4.60 6.27
N VAL A 73 2.09 -5.31 5.17
CA VAL A 73 0.70 -5.70 4.91
C VAL A 73 0.36 -6.97 5.67
N VAL A 74 -0.75 -6.92 6.40
CA VAL A 74 -1.25 -8.03 7.20
C VAL A 74 -2.69 -8.34 6.82
N VAL A 75 -2.97 -9.59 6.49
CA VAL A 75 -4.32 -10.10 6.26
C VAL A 75 -4.80 -10.86 7.49
N SER A 76 -5.98 -10.53 7.99
CA SER A 76 -6.60 -11.17 9.16
C SER A 76 -8.06 -11.56 8.84
N PRO A 77 -8.43 -12.84 9.02
CA PRO A 77 -7.63 -13.98 9.50
C PRO A 77 -6.40 -14.26 8.66
N PRO A 78 -5.32 -14.82 9.27
CA PRO A 78 -4.11 -15.14 8.50
C PRO A 78 -4.40 -16.18 7.44
N GLN A 79 -3.68 -16.09 6.32
CA GLN A 79 -3.78 -17.00 5.20
C GLN A 79 -2.67 -18.07 5.32
N LEU A 80 -2.94 -19.28 4.86
CA LEU A 80 -1.92 -20.34 4.71
C LEU A 80 -1.03 -20.03 3.52
N ASP A 81 -1.65 -19.73 2.38
CA ASP A 81 -0.96 -19.26 1.19
C ASP A 81 -0.87 -17.73 1.21
N GLN A 82 0.32 -17.21 1.01
CA GLN A 82 0.52 -15.76 1.01
C GLN A 82 -0.31 -15.08 -0.09
N PRO A 83 -1.09 -14.04 0.23
CA PRO A 83 -1.88 -13.33 -0.76
C PRO A 83 -0.97 -12.67 -1.80
N GLU A 84 -1.40 -12.66 -3.06
CA GLU A 84 -0.75 -11.89 -4.10
C GLU A 84 -1.18 -10.43 -4.01
N ILE A 85 -0.21 -9.53 -3.84
CA ILE A 85 -0.47 -8.10 -3.76
C ILE A 85 0.31 -7.40 -4.86
N LYS A 86 -0.40 -6.68 -5.74
CA LYS A 86 0.17 -5.99 -6.90
C LYS A 86 -0.34 -4.57 -6.99
N VAL A 87 0.48 -3.67 -7.53
CA VAL A 87 0.06 -2.33 -7.92
C VAL A 87 -0.12 -2.29 -9.43
N VAL A 88 -1.26 -1.78 -9.88
CA VAL A 88 -1.59 -1.58 -11.29
C VAL A 88 -2.09 -0.15 -11.47
N GLY A 89 -1.20 0.73 -11.85
CA GLY A 89 -1.52 2.15 -12.02
C GLY A 89 -1.93 2.81 -10.69
N LYS A 90 -3.19 3.20 -10.60
CA LYS A 90 -3.80 3.81 -9.39
C LYS A 90 -4.49 2.80 -8.48
N LYS A 91 -4.24 1.50 -8.67
CA LYS A 91 -4.93 0.44 -7.92
C LYS A 91 -3.96 -0.46 -7.20
N VAL A 92 -4.33 -0.86 -5.98
CA VAL A 92 -3.82 -2.07 -5.32
C VAL A 92 -4.76 -3.21 -5.63
N VAL A 93 -4.22 -4.30 -6.14
CA VAL A 93 -4.94 -5.55 -6.36
C VAL A 93 -4.43 -6.56 -5.35
N VAL A 94 -5.34 -7.11 -4.54
CA VAL A 94 -5.05 -8.17 -3.58
C VAL A 94 -5.82 -9.42 -3.99
N GLU A 95 -5.14 -10.54 -4.13
CA GLU A 95 -5.76 -11.83 -4.39
C GLU A 95 -5.49 -12.78 -3.23
N LEU A 96 -6.57 -13.16 -2.53
CA LEU A 96 -6.52 -14.13 -1.44
C LEU A 96 -6.54 -15.53 -2.05
N LEU A 97 -5.52 -16.33 -1.77
CA LEU A 97 -5.37 -17.65 -2.39
C LEU A 97 -6.18 -18.72 -1.65
N ASP A 98 -6.28 -18.60 -0.33
CA ASP A 98 -7.07 -19.53 0.49
C ASP A 98 -8.57 -19.45 0.19
N THR A 99 -9.27 -20.52 0.56
CA THR A 99 -10.74 -20.49 0.60
C THR A 99 -11.21 -19.58 1.72
N LEU A 100 -12.08 -18.63 1.39
CA LEU A 100 -12.63 -17.72 2.38
C LEU A 100 -13.47 -18.48 3.40
N LYS A 101 -13.20 -18.22 4.69
CA LYS A 101 -14.01 -18.76 5.79
C LYS A 101 -15.42 -18.16 5.73
N PRO A 102 -16.48 -18.94 5.95
CA PRO A 102 -17.85 -18.42 5.98
C PRO A 102 -18.05 -17.50 7.20
N THR A 103 -19.05 -16.62 7.11
CA THR A 103 -19.47 -15.71 8.21
C THR A 103 -18.30 -15.02 8.92
N THR A 104 -17.32 -14.56 8.15
CA THR A 104 -16.06 -14.05 8.68
C THR A 104 -15.75 -12.66 8.13
N THR A 105 -15.44 -11.73 9.01
CA THR A 105 -14.91 -10.43 8.62
C THR A 105 -13.42 -10.53 8.35
N TYR A 106 -13.01 -10.13 7.16
CA TYR A 106 -11.61 -10.02 6.74
C TYR A 106 -11.14 -8.57 6.86
N THR A 107 -9.94 -8.39 7.35
CA THR A 107 -9.25 -7.10 7.38
C THR A 107 -7.91 -7.22 6.67
N ILE A 108 -7.57 -6.24 5.86
CA ILE A 108 -6.26 -6.11 5.22
C ILE A 108 -5.69 -4.79 5.70
N ASP A 109 -4.72 -4.88 6.57
CA ASP A 109 -4.00 -3.73 7.11
C ASP A 109 -2.78 -3.46 6.26
N PHE A 110 -2.76 -2.32 5.58
CA PHE A 110 -1.62 -1.87 4.79
C PHE A 110 -0.63 -1.07 5.61
N SER A 111 -0.95 -0.73 6.86
CA SER A 111 -0.13 0.15 7.69
C SER A 111 0.21 1.46 6.94
N ASP A 112 1.48 1.78 6.82
CA ASP A 112 2.04 2.91 6.06
C ASP A 112 2.70 2.45 4.73
N ALA A 113 2.27 1.32 4.17
CA ALA A 113 2.87 0.77 2.95
C ALA A 113 2.48 1.53 1.68
N ILE A 114 1.29 2.14 1.65
CA ILE A 114 0.78 2.85 0.48
C ILE A 114 1.37 4.25 0.45
N VAL A 115 2.13 4.54 -0.60
CA VAL A 115 2.74 5.85 -0.82
C VAL A 115 2.50 6.28 -2.28
N ASP A 116 2.55 7.59 -2.55
CA ASP A 116 2.53 8.04 -3.93
C ASP A 116 3.77 7.55 -4.70
N ASN A 117 3.63 7.44 -6.03
CA ASN A 117 4.69 6.86 -6.85
C ASN A 117 5.88 7.80 -7.08
N ASN A 118 5.67 9.10 -7.05
CA ASN A 118 6.66 10.10 -7.42
C ASN A 118 7.49 10.54 -6.21
N GLU A 119 6.86 11.23 -5.28
CA GLU A 119 7.50 11.85 -4.12
C GLU A 119 7.66 10.89 -2.94
N GLY A 120 6.81 9.85 -2.87
CA GLY A 120 6.84 8.86 -1.80
C GLY A 120 6.09 9.28 -0.53
N ASN A 121 5.15 10.23 -0.65
CA ASN A 121 4.33 10.69 0.47
C ASN A 121 3.45 9.55 0.99
N PRO A 122 3.55 9.16 2.26
CA PRO A 122 2.78 8.03 2.77
C PRO A 122 1.32 8.42 3.01
N MET A 123 0.38 7.56 2.59
CA MET A 123 -1.04 7.69 2.91
C MET A 123 -1.31 7.66 4.42
N GLY A 124 -0.41 7.06 5.18
CA GLY A 124 -0.59 6.77 6.58
C GLY A 124 -1.26 5.41 6.79
N HIS A 125 -1.80 5.19 7.98
CA HIS A 125 -2.40 3.92 8.35
C HIS A 125 -3.71 3.70 7.60
N PHE A 126 -3.77 2.66 6.76
CA PHE A 126 -4.95 2.31 5.98
C PHE A 126 -5.32 0.84 6.16
N THR A 127 -6.58 0.58 6.51
CA THR A 127 -7.14 -0.77 6.64
C THR A 127 -8.39 -0.91 5.79
N TYR A 128 -8.45 -1.97 4.98
CA TYR A 128 -9.61 -2.35 4.21
C TYR A 128 -10.31 -3.55 4.87
N SER A 129 -11.65 -3.55 4.91
CA SER A 129 -12.43 -4.63 5.52
C SER A 129 -13.63 -5.02 4.67
N PHE A 130 -13.98 -6.32 4.70
CA PHE A 130 -15.19 -6.88 4.12
C PHE A 130 -15.61 -8.14 4.92
N SER A 131 -16.84 -8.62 4.72
CA SER A 131 -17.32 -9.85 5.37
C SER A 131 -17.88 -10.83 4.34
N THR A 132 -17.64 -12.11 4.57
CA THR A 132 -18.30 -13.21 3.86
C THR A 132 -19.67 -13.52 4.44
N GLY A 133 -19.98 -13.00 5.63
CA GLY A 133 -21.27 -13.09 6.30
C GLY A 133 -22.16 -11.87 6.06
N GLU A 134 -23.27 -11.83 6.76
CA GLU A 134 -24.29 -10.77 6.64
C GLU A 134 -23.94 -9.49 7.40
N VAL A 135 -22.94 -9.55 8.29
CA VAL A 135 -22.52 -8.44 9.12
C VAL A 135 -21.01 -8.23 9.06
N ILE A 136 -20.58 -7.03 9.38
CA ILE A 136 -19.18 -6.71 9.68
C ILE A 136 -18.99 -6.79 11.18
N ASP A 137 -18.08 -7.64 11.64
CA ASP A 137 -17.69 -7.69 13.03
C ASP A 137 -16.87 -6.46 13.38
N THR A 138 -17.19 -5.80 14.50
CA THR A 138 -16.63 -4.49 14.87
C THR A 138 -15.82 -4.48 16.14
N MET A 139 -15.76 -5.61 16.86
CA MET A 139 -14.93 -5.67 18.06
C MET A 139 -13.45 -5.57 17.71
N GLU A 140 -12.73 -4.93 18.61
CA GLU A 140 -11.30 -4.63 18.46
C GLU A 140 -10.56 -4.90 19.76
N VAL A 141 -9.35 -5.44 19.63
CA VAL A 141 -8.37 -5.54 20.72
C VAL A 141 -7.12 -4.80 20.28
N SER A 142 -6.68 -3.84 21.08
CA SER A 142 -5.48 -3.06 20.81
C SER A 142 -4.56 -2.98 22.01
N GLY A 143 -3.30 -2.67 21.78
CA GLY A 143 -2.30 -2.55 22.83
C GLY A 143 -0.96 -2.08 22.30
N THR A 144 0.05 -2.06 23.18
CA THR A 144 1.40 -1.66 22.85
C THR A 144 2.39 -2.73 23.31
N VAL A 145 3.32 -3.10 22.43
CA VAL A 145 4.42 -4.02 22.76
C VAL A 145 5.66 -3.20 23.04
N LEU A 146 6.20 -3.39 24.23
CA LEU A 146 7.41 -2.72 24.69
C LEU A 146 8.49 -3.74 25.01
N ASN A 147 9.75 -3.34 24.85
CA ASN A 147 10.90 -4.12 25.28
C ASN A 147 10.93 -4.12 26.81
N ALA A 148 11.07 -5.29 27.41
CA ALA A 148 11.03 -5.45 28.87
C ALA A 148 12.24 -4.83 29.60
N SER A 149 13.36 -4.60 28.90
CA SER A 149 14.58 -4.07 29.52
C SER A 149 14.62 -2.55 29.64
N ASP A 150 14.00 -1.84 28.68
CA ASP A 150 14.11 -0.37 28.57
C ASP A 150 12.76 0.33 28.31
N LEU A 151 11.68 -0.45 28.14
CA LEU A 151 10.32 0.01 27.82
C LEU A 151 10.22 0.74 26.48
N GLU A 152 11.19 0.58 25.59
CA GLU A 152 11.11 1.14 24.25
C GLU A 152 10.10 0.37 23.38
N PRO A 153 9.35 1.06 22.51
CA PRO A 153 8.40 0.43 21.61
C PRO A 153 9.05 -0.52 20.62
N ILE A 154 8.48 -1.70 20.42
CA ILE A 154 8.99 -2.68 19.44
C ILE A 154 8.11 -2.69 18.21
N LYS A 155 8.68 -2.28 17.07
CA LYS A 155 8.03 -2.32 15.75
C LYS A 155 8.11 -3.71 15.13
N GLY A 156 7.07 -4.07 14.35
CA GLY A 156 7.09 -5.23 13.44
C GLY A 156 6.79 -6.57 14.12
N ILE A 157 6.41 -6.57 15.40
CA ILE A 157 6.00 -7.80 16.10
C ILE A 157 4.61 -8.22 15.60
N LEU A 158 4.49 -9.49 15.21
CA LEU A 158 3.20 -10.09 14.89
C LEU A 158 2.49 -10.46 16.20
N VAL A 159 1.30 -9.91 16.41
CA VAL A 159 0.45 -10.18 17.57
C VAL A 159 -0.75 -11.01 17.10
N GLY A 160 -0.95 -12.16 17.72
CA GLY A 160 -2.02 -13.09 17.38
C GLY A 160 -3.06 -13.19 18.49
N LEU A 161 -4.32 -13.37 18.09
CA LEU A 161 -5.45 -13.68 18.95
C LEU A 161 -5.91 -15.10 18.71
N TYR A 162 -6.18 -15.82 19.78
CA TYR A 162 -6.86 -17.12 19.79
C TYR A 162 -8.20 -16.99 20.47
N GLN A 163 -9.24 -17.53 19.87
CA GLN A 163 -10.56 -17.68 20.51
C GLN A 163 -10.61 -18.92 21.42
N ASN A 164 -9.74 -19.88 21.15
CA ASN A 164 -9.59 -21.08 21.96
C ASN A 164 -8.86 -20.76 23.27
N LEU A 165 -9.51 -21.04 24.42
CA LEU A 165 -8.98 -20.76 25.74
C LEU A 165 -8.06 -21.85 26.31
N SER A 166 -7.72 -22.87 25.52
CA SER A 166 -6.76 -23.89 25.95
C SER A 166 -5.36 -23.31 26.12
N ASP A 167 -4.70 -23.67 27.20
CA ASP A 167 -3.30 -23.27 27.47
C ASP A 167 -2.31 -23.74 26.40
N THR A 168 -2.70 -24.71 25.56
CA THR A 168 -1.90 -25.22 24.46
C THR A 168 -2.24 -24.63 23.11
N ALA A 169 -3.24 -23.75 23.01
CA ALA A 169 -3.70 -23.18 21.74
C ALA A 169 -2.56 -22.51 20.98
N PHE A 170 -1.70 -21.76 21.66
CA PHE A 170 -0.58 -21.02 21.06
C PHE A 170 0.48 -21.95 20.41
N SER A 171 0.54 -23.23 20.79
CA SER A 171 1.51 -24.18 20.25
C SER A 171 0.91 -25.16 19.22
N THR A 172 -0.42 -25.25 19.15
CA THR A 172 -1.12 -26.30 18.38
C THR A 172 -2.07 -25.74 17.32
N LEU A 173 -2.51 -24.50 17.46
CA LEU A 173 -3.49 -23.88 16.56
C LEU A 173 -2.89 -22.67 15.83
N PRO A 174 -3.34 -22.40 14.60
CA PRO A 174 -3.05 -21.12 13.96
C PRO A 174 -3.78 -19.98 14.68
N PHE A 175 -3.32 -18.76 14.49
CA PHE A 175 -4.03 -17.57 14.96
C PHE A 175 -5.42 -17.46 14.33
N ASP A 176 -6.42 -17.07 15.11
CA ASP A 176 -7.73 -16.71 14.58
C ASP A 176 -7.71 -15.31 13.96
N ARG A 177 -6.95 -14.40 14.58
CA ARG A 177 -6.74 -13.04 14.12
C ARG A 177 -5.30 -12.60 14.35
N VAL A 178 -4.83 -11.68 13.52
CA VAL A 178 -3.46 -11.14 13.62
C VAL A 178 -3.42 -9.65 13.32
N SER A 179 -2.44 -8.99 13.93
CA SER A 179 -2.02 -7.63 13.61
C SER A 179 -0.52 -7.50 13.79
N ARG A 180 0.08 -6.40 13.33
CA ARG A 180 1.50 -6.13 13.47
C ARG A 180 1.71 -4.79 14.16
N THR A 181 2.72 -4.70 15.02
CA THR A 181 3.04 -3.45 15.72
C THR A 181 3.63 -2.41 14.77
N ASP A 182 3.17 -1.17 14.89
CA ASP A 182 3.67 0.01 14.17
C ASP A 182 4.99 0.53 14.78
N SER A 183 5.46 1.69 14.29
CA SER A 183 6.69 2.33 14.79
C SER A 183 6.64 2.75 16.26
N ARG A 184 5.45 2.83 16.85
CA ARG A 184 5.21 3.14 18.27
C ARG A 184 4.93 1.89 19.10
N GLY A 185 5.14 0.69 18.53
CA GLY A 185 4.83 -0.58 19.15
C GLY A 185 3.33 -0.86 19.27
N HIS A 186 2.45 -0.01 18.72
CA HIS A 186 1.01 -0.16 18.82
C HIS A 186 0.48 -1.18 17.81
N PHE A 187 -0.47 -2.03 18.23
CA PHE A 187 -1.21 -2.94 17.37
C PHE A 187 -2.72 -2.78 17.59
N SER A 188 -3.49 -3.14 16.57
CA SER A 188 -4.95 -3.18 16.62
C SER A 188 -5.43 -4.39 15.82
N ILE A 189 -6.07 -5.35 16.50
CA ILE A 189 -6.70 -6.53 15.92
C ILE A 189 -8.18 -6.23 15.79
N ARG A 190 -8.68 -6.15 14.56
CA ARG A 190 -10.06 -5.77 14.23
C ARG A 190 -10.84 -6.93 13.61
N GLY A 191 -12.15 -6.72 13.45
CA GLY A 191 -13.03 -7.70 12.81
C GLY A 191 -13.28 -8.92 13.67
N ILE A 192 -13.28 -8.75 14.99
CA ILE A 192 -13.54 -9.81 15.97
C ILE A 192 -15.05 -9.91 16.15
N ALA A 193 -15.58 -11.14 16.02
CA ALA A 193 -16.97 -11.44 16.32
C ALA A 193 -17.24 -11.32 17.83
N PRO A 194 -18.48 -10.99 18.23
CA PRO A 194 -18.91 -10.98 19.61
C PRO A 194 -18.80 -12.33 20.32
#